data_a4a4b75ea0141a813f9d07e748297f63
#
_entry.id   a4a4b75ea0141a813f9d07e748297f63
#
_cell.length_a   1.000
_cell.length_b   1.000
_cell.length_c   1.000
_cell.angle_alpha   90.00
_cell.angle_beta   90.00
_cell.angle_gamma   90.00
#
_symmetry.space_group_name_H-M   'P 1'
#
loop_
_entity.id
_entity.type
_entity.pdbx_description
1 polymer ?
#
loop_
_entity_poly.entity_id
_entity_poly.type
_entity_poly.pdbx_seq_one_letter_code
_entity_poly.pdbx_strand_id
1 'polypeptide(L)'
;MKIPTQRGFTLVETMVALGIFVIVTAIVFVGNSRFNNTIFLTNLAYDLALTVSRAQSYGINVRPFDSATKPFEVGYGVHFKRGPATTDPKESDNFSFVLFADTANPNKNKHYDNPSEFLERYLIRRGNYISRLYWLDSDGNEKPDLPNLLDYADITFLRPNPDANFYCGSFGCTGASAVGIEVSSSDGIIKKKIIIGATGQISVESVQ
;
A
#
# COMPACT_ATOMS: atom_id res chain seq x y z
N MET A 1 63.73 -1.43 38.16
CA MET A 1 62.53 -1.78 37.40
C MET A 1 61.36 -1.09 38.09
N LYS A 2 60.78 0.01 37.49
CA LYS A 2 59.61 0.73 38.08
C LYS A 2 58.35 0.03 37.61
N ILE A 3 57.62 -0.52 38.54
CA ILE A 3 56.30 -1.11 38.28
C ILE A 3 55.33 0.06 38.06
N PRO A 4 54.63 0.13 36.92
CA PRO A 4 53.66 1.17 36.69
C PRO A 4 52.47 0.98 37.66
N THR A 5 52.15 1.98 38.46
CA THR A 5 50.97 2.01 39.32
C THR A 5 49.71 2.06 38.43
N GLN A 6 48.97 0.96 38.37
CA GLN A 6 47.66 0.91 37.75
C GLN A 6 46.67 1.73 38.61
N ARG A 7 46.09 2.80 38.02
CA ARG A 7 45.03 3.56 38.65
C ARG A 7 43.70 2.86 38.33
N GLY A 8 42.97 2.44 39.34
CA GLY A 8 41.63 1.89 39.21
C GLY A 8 40.62 3.04 39.04
N PHE A 9 39.47 2.74 38.42
CA PHE A 9 38.35 3.68 38.32
C PHE A 9 37.74 3.97 39.69
N THR A 10 37.35 5.22 39.88
CA THR A 10 36.60 5.61 41.09
C THR A 10 35.15 5.21 40.97
N LEU A 11 34.45 4.95 42.09
CA LEU A 11 33.01 4.65 42.10
C LEU A 11 32.18 5.77 41.44
N VAL A 12 32.57 7.01 41.65
CA VAL A 12 31.90 8.17 41.06
C VAL A 12 32.03 8.22 39.54
N GLU A 13 33.25 7.87 39.01
CA GLU A 13 33.50 7.85 37.59
C GLU A 13 32.68 6.77 36.86
N THR A 14 32.53 5.59 37.50
CA THR A 14 31.66 4.53 36.96
C THR A 14 30.16 4.91 36.99
N MET A 15 29.71 5.60 38.04
CA MET A 15 28.33 6.09 38.10
C MET A 15 28.03 7.14 37.03
N VAL A 16 28.95 8.08 36.77
CA VAL A 16 28.81 9.09 35.72
C VAL A 16 28.83 8.42 34.35
N ALA A 17 29.75 7.48 34.11
CA ALA A 17 29.84 6.75 32.86
C ALA A 17 28.56 5.96 32.56
N LEU A 18 27.99 5.27 33.55
CA LEU A 18 26.71 4.57 33.43
C LEU A 18 25.55 5.53 33.17
N GLY A 19 25.51 6.69 33.83
CA GLY A 19 24.50 7.71 33.60
C GLY A 19 24.51 8.20 32.15
N ILE A 20 25.67 8.53 31.62
CA ILE A 20 25.84 8.95 30.22
C ILE A 20 25.43 7.83 29.26
N PHE A 21 25.83 6.60 29.52
CA PHE A 21 25.50 5.43 28.70
C PHE A 21 23.97 5.22 28.62
N VAL A 22 23.24 5.32 29.73
CA VAL A 22 21.79 5.19 29.75
C VAL A 22 21.11 6.28 28.93
N ILE A 23 21.57 7.55 29.06
CA ILE A 23 21.02 8.67 28.31
C ILE A 23 21.22 8.48 26.79
N VAL A 24 22.45 8.14 26.39
CA VAL A 24 22.77 7.93 24.95
C VAL A 24 21.97 6.75 24.40
N THR A 25 21.88 5.66 25.14
CA THR A 25 21.09 4.49 24.73
C THR A 25 19.60 4.85 24.56
N ALA A 26 19.03 5.60 25.48
CA ALA A 26 17.64 6.04 25.39
C ALA A 26 17.37 6.89 24.12
N ILE A 27 18.25 7.82 23.77
CA ILE A 27 18.15 8.65 22.56
C ILE A 27 18.19 7.77 21.30
N VAL A 28 19.09 6.80 21.23
CA VAL A 28 19.22 5.88 20.10
C VAL A 28 17.97 5.02 19.93
N PHE A 29 17.40 4.51 21.03
CA PHE A 29 16.17 3.70 20.97
C PHE A 29 14.96 4.48 20.41
N VAL A 30 14.77 5.74 20.82
CA VAL A 30 13.67 6.58 20.32
C VAL A 30 13.83 6.86 18.82
N GLY A 31 15.04 7.15 18.37
CA GLY A 31 15.31 7.41 16.95
C GLY A 31 15.07 6.19 16.04
N ASN A 32 15.35 4.99 16.53
CA ASN A 32 15.28 3.76 15.76
C ASN A 32 13.84 3.35 15.38
N SER A 33 12.85 3.63 16.23
CA SER A 33 11.45 3.30 15.99
C SER A 33 10.88 4.05 14.77
N ARG A 34 11.15 5.34 14.66
CA ARG A 34 10.69 6.17 13.53
C ARG A 34 11.35 5.76 12.21
N PHE A 35 12.65 5.46 12.25
CA PHE A 35 13.39 4.99 11.10
C PHE A 35 12.80 3.68 10.55
N ASN A 36 12.53 2.72 11.42
CA ASN A 36 11.93 1.45 11.06
C ASN A 36 10.54 1.64 10.42
N ASN A 37 9.66 2.48 11.00
CA ASN A 37 8.34 2.74 10.45
C ASN A 37 8.41 3.36 9.05
N THR A 38 9.37 4.26 8.80
CA THR A 38 9.58 4.86 7.47
C THR A 38 9.97 3.80 6.43
N ILE A 39 10.90 2.89 6.77
CA ILE A 39 11.33 1.82 5.86
C ILE A 39 10.17 0.88 5.54
N PHE A 40 9.42 0.44 6.57
CA PHE A 40 8.32 -0.50 6.36
C PHE A 40 7.18 0.09 5.55
N LEU A 41 6.85 1.37 5.78
CA LEU A 41 5.83 2.05 4.99
C LEU A 41 6.29 2.29 3.55
N THR A 42 7.56 2.59 3.36
CA THR A 42 8.15 2.75 2.02
C THR A 42 8.12 1.42 1.26
N ASN A 43 8.52 0.32 1.90
CA ASN A 43 8.43 -1.01 1.29
C ASN A 43 6.98 -1.38 0.95
N LEU A 44 6.02 -1.12 1.85
CA LEU A 44 4.60 -1.34 1.59
C LEU A 44 4.12 -0.57 0.35
N ALA A 45 4.50 0.72 0.23
CA ALA A 45 4.11 1.53 -0.91
C ALA A 45 4.66 0.97 -2.24
N TYR A 46 5.90 0.47 -2.23
CA TYR A 46 6.48 -0.19 -3.41
C TYR A 46 5.87 -1.57 -3.68
N ASP A 47 5.57 -2.37 -2.66
CA ASP A 47 4.89 -3.66 -2.81
C ASP A 47 3.51 -3.48 -3.45
N LEU A 48 2.79 -2.44 -3.04
CA LEU A 48 1.50 -2.06 -3.61
C LEU A 48 1.66 -1.62 -5.07
N ALA A 49 2.60 -0.72 -5.38
CA ALA A 49 2.90 -0.29 -6.73
C ALA A 49 3.31 -1.47 -7.63
N LEU A 50 4.10 -2.41 -7.10
CA LEU A 50 4.50 -3.61 -7.81
C LEU A 50 3.31 -4.53 -8.09
N THR A 51 2.37 -4.66 -7.16
CA THR A 51 1.15 -5.47 -7.37
C THR A 51 0.26 -4.87 -8.46
N VAL A 52 0.11 -3.54 -8.50
CA VAL A 52 -0.61 -2.85 -9.59
C VAL A 52 0.12 -3.05 -10.93
N SER A 53 1.44 -2.92 -10.96
CA SER A 53 2.24 -3.20 -12.16
C SER A 53 2.13 -4.66 -12.61
N ARG A 54 2.02 -5.60 -11.66
CA ARG A 54 1.77 -7.02 -11.94
C ARG A 54 0.39 -7.23 -12.57
N ALA A 55 -0.65 -6.58 -12.04
CA ALA A 55 -1.99 -6.61 -12.63
C ALA A 55 -1.98 -6.05 -14.07
N GLN A 56 -1.29 -4.93 -14.30
CA GLN A 56 -1.09 -4.35 -15.61
C GLN A 56 -0.39 -5.33 -16.57
N SER A 57 0.69 -5.94 -16.11
CA SER A 57 1.41 -6.96 -16.91
C SER A 57 0.52 -8.17 -17.25
N TYR A 58 -0.31 -8.62 -16.31
CA TYR A 58 -1.25 -9.71 -16.55
C TYR A 58 -2.38 -9.31 -17.52
N GLY A 59 -2.90 -8.10 -17.40
CA GLY A 59 -3.95 -7.57 -18.27
C GLY A 59 -3.49 -7.40 -19.71
N ILE A 60 -2.23 -7.02 -19.94
CA ILE A 60 -1.68 -6.82 -21.28
C ILE A 60 -1.21 -8.16 -21.90
N ASN A 61 -0.56 -9.01 -21.10
CA ASN A 61 -0.08 -10.30 -21.56
C ASN A 61 -1.22 -11.34 -21.53
N VAL A 62 -1.13 -12.30 -22.46
CA VAL A 62 -2.11 -13.39 -22.56
C VAL A 62 -1.91 -14.37 -21.41
N ARG A 63 -2.39 -14.02 -20.21
CA ARG A 63 -2.39 -14.95 -19.09
C ARG A 63 -3.76 -15.60 -18.95
N PRO A 64 -3.86 -16.94 -19.04
CA PRO A 64 -5.13 -17.61 -18.76
C PRO A 64 -5.43 -17.55 -17.25
N PHE A 65 -6.68 -17.23 -16.91
CA PHE A 65 -7.17 -17.31 -15.53
C PHE A 65 -7.54 -18.74 -15.16
N ASP A 66 -8.22 -19.44 -16.07
CA ASP A 66 -8.55 -20.86 -15.97
C ASP A 66 -8.48 -21.50 -17.37
N SER A 67 -7.92 -22.68 -17.43
CA SER A 67 -7.73 -23.41 -18.70
C SER A 67 -9.04 -23.95 -19.31
N ALA A 68 -10.15 -23.90 -18.59
CA ALA A 68 -11.40 -24.56 -19.01
C ALA A 68 -12.44 -23.66 -19.71
N THR A 69 -12.43 -22.31 -19.50
CA THR A 69 -13.57 -21.46 -19.91
C THR A 69 -13.22 -20.11 -20.51
N LYS A 70 -12.59 -20.05 -21.67
CA LYS A 70 -12.25 -18.82 -22.41
C LYS A 70 -11.12 -17.99 -21.80
N PRO A 71 -9.91 -18.39 -22.03
CA PRO A 71 -8.76 -17.93 -21.26
C PRO A 71 -8.15 -16.59 -21.66
N PHE A 72 -8.61 -15.91 -22.73
CA PHE A 72 -7.77 -14.88 -23.36
C PHE A 72 -8.34 -13.45 -23.33
N GLU A 73 -9.52 -13.25 -22.76
CA GLU A 73 -10.18 -11.93 -22.71
C GLU A 73 -10.43 -11.42 -21.29
N VAL A 74 -9.62 -11.83 -20.33
CA VAL A 74 -9.78 -11.47 -18.93
C VAL A 74 -8.99 -10.21 -18.64
N GLY A 75 -9.63 -9.22 -18.01
CA GLY A 75 -8.95 -8.08 -17.37
C GLY A 75 -8.33 -8.51 -16.04
N TYR A 76 -7.30 -7.82 -15.61
CA TYR A 76 -6.70 -8.04 -14.29
C TYR A 76 -6.67 -6.72 -13.53
N GLY A 77 -6.95 -6.77 -12.26
CA GLY A 77 -7.02 -5.57 -11.44
C GLY A 77 -6.62 -5.78 -10.00
N VAL A 78 -6.55 -4.66 -9.29
CA VAL A 78 -6.33 -4.63 -7.85
C VAL A 78 -7.50 -3.91 -7.20
N HIS A 79 -8.10 -4.54 -6.20
CA HIS A 79 -9.21 -4.04 -5.41
C HIS A 79 -8.70 -3.54 -4.06
N PHE A 80 -9.00 -2.29 -3.77
CA PHE A 80 -8.73 -1.61 -2.51
C PHE A 80 -10.05 -1.27 -1.84
N LYS A 81 -10.21 -1.64 -0.58
CA LYS A 81 -11.42 -1.32 0.19
C LYS A 81 -11.03 -0.69 1.52
N ARG A 82 -11.75 0.33 1.91
CA ARG A 82 -11.71 0.90 3.26
C ARG A 82 -12.84 0.31 4.10
N GLY A 83 -12.51 -0.15 5.28
CA GLY A 83 -13.50 -0.75 6.17
C GLY A 83 -12.83 -1.50 7.32
N PRO A 84 -13.62 -2.01 8.26
CA PRO A 84 -13.10 -2.79 9.37
C PRO A 84 -12.40 -4.05 8.86
N ALA A 85 -11.49 -4.59 9.67
CA ALA A 85 -10.80 -5.83 9.37
C ALA A 85 -11.79 -6.96 9.11
N THR A 86 -11.55 -7.72 8.02
CA THR A 86 -12.37 -8.87 7.64
C THR A 86 -11.62 -10.17 7.86
N THR A 87 -12.36 -11.21 8.27
CA THR A 87 -11.83 -12.56 8.37
C THR A 87 -12.01 -13.37 7.08
N ASP A 88 -12.80 -12.87 6.12
CA ASP A 88 -12.95 -13.54 4.82
C ASP A 88 -11.65 -13.41 4.02
N PRO A 89 -11.03 -14.54 3.62
CA PRO A 89 -9.77 -14.51 2.88
C PRO A 89 -9.89 -13.92 1.48
N LYS A 90 -11.09 -13.78 0.96
CA LYS A 90 -11.37 -13.24 -0.38
C LYS A 90 -11.81 -11.78 -0.37
N GLU A 91 -12.00 -11.16 0.78
CA GLU A 91 -12.34 -9.75 0.91
C GLU A 91 -11.10 -8.91 1.25
N SER A 92 -11.15 -7.63 0.89
CA SER A 92 -10.17 -6.62 1.32
C SER A 92 -10.73 -5.73 2.43
N ASP A 93 -9.83 -5.07 3.13
CA ASP A 93 -10.11 -4.15 4.22
C ASP A 93 -8.99 -3.09 4.31
N ASN A 94 -8.98 -2.26 5.36
CA ASN A 94 -7.89 -1.29 5.56
C ASN A 94 -6.50 -1.93 5.65
N PHE A 95 -6.43 -3.23 5.97
CA PHE A 95 -5.17 -3.96 6.21
C PHE A 95 -4.86 -4.97 5.11
N SER A 96 -5.55 -4.88 3.99
CA SER A 96 -5.34 -5.79 2.87
C SER A 96 -5.86 -5.23 1.55
N PHE A 97 -5.36 -5.78 0.45
CA PHE A 97 -5.89 -5.54 -0.89
C PHE A 97 -5.87 -6.85 -1.69
N VAL A 98 -6.68 -6.92 -2.73
CA VAL A 98 -6.90 -8.14 -3.51
C VAL A 98 -6.48 -7.92 -4.97
N LEU A 99 -5.67 -8.84 -5.48
CA LEU A 99 -5.45 -9.00 -6.91
C LEU A 99 -6.55 -9.90 -7.46
N PHE A 100 -7.22 -9.47 -8.53
CA PHE A 100 -8.34 -10.19 -9.10
C PHE A 100 -8.28 -10.27 -10.63
N ALA A 101 -9.09 -11.17 -11.19
CA ALA A 101 -9.29 -11.32 -12.62
C ALA A 101 -10.76 -11.01 -12.93
N ASP A 102 -11.01 -9.95 -13.70
CA ASP A 102 -12.36 -9.54 -14.13
C ASP A 102 -12.87 -10.55 -15.17
N THR A 103 -13.59 -11.54 -14.68
CA THR A 103 -14.12 -12.64 -15.49
C THR A 103 -15.51 -12.30 -16.04
N ALA A 104 -15.85 -12.83 -17.22
CA ALA A 104 -17.11 -12.54 -17.92
C ALA A 104 -18.35 -13.15 -17.28
N ASN A 105 -18.36 -13.51 -15.99
CA ASN A 105 -19.51 -14.17 -15.37
C ASN A 105 -19.99 -13.40 -14.11
N PRO A 106 -21.12 -12.65 -14.18
CA PRO A 106 -21.99 -12.53 -15.35
C PRO A 106 -21.57 -11.48 -16.38
N ASN A 107 -20.76 -10.46 -16.04
CA ASN A 107 -20.32 -9.40 -16.95
C ASN A 107 -18.92 -8.89 -16.56
N LYS A 108 -18.07 -8.61 -17.54
CA LYS A 108 -16.85 -7.85 -17.35
C LYS A 108 -17.23 -6.42 -16.98
N ASN A 109 -17.20 -6.10 -15.71
CA ASN A 109 -17.66 -4.80 -15.20
C ASN A 109 -16.52 -3.95 -14.65
N LYS A 110 -15.28 -4.43 -14.73
CA LYS A 110 -14.07 -3.77 -14.22
C LYS A 110 -14.08 -3.56 -12.69
N HIS A 111 -14.86 -4.37 -12.01
CA HIS A 111 -15.08 -4.32 -10.58
C HIS A 111 -14.92 -5.70 -9.96
N TYR A 112 -14.34 -5.75 -8.76
CA TYR A 112 -14.25 -6.97 -7.96
C TYR A 112 -15.56 -7.17 -7.17
N ASP A 113 -16.44 -7.99 -7.65
CA ASP A 113 -17.76 -8.24 -7.04
C ASP A 113 -18.05 -9.72 -6.73
N ASN A 114 -17.21 -10.61 -7.25
CA ASN A 114 -17.43 -12.04 -7.14
C ASN A 114 -16.20 -12.76 -6.58
N PRO A 115 -16.37 -13.59 -5.53
CA PRO A 115 -15.28 -14.44 -5.01
C PRO A 115 -14.62 -15.38 -6.03
N SER A 116 -15.27 -15.65 -7.18
CA SER A 116 -14.67 -16.42 -8.29
C SER A 116 -13.59 -15.64 -9.05
N GLU A 117 -13.54 -14.33 -8.92
CA GLU A 117 -12.55 -13.44 -9.53
C GLU A 117 -11.27 -13.31 -8.69
N PHE A 118 -11.30 -13.79 -7.47
CA PHE A 118 -10.20 -13.77 -6.53
C PHE A 118 -8.97 -14.52 -7.05
N LEU A 119 -7.81 -13.85 -7.02
CA LEU A 119 -6.51 -14.45 -7.30
C LEU A 119 -5.65 -14.54 -6.06
N GLU A 120 -5.40 -13.42 -5.42
CA GLU A 120 -4.46 -13.33 -4.31
C GLU A 120 -4.81 -12.16 -3.38
N ARG A 121 -4.73 -12.36 -2.07
CA ARG A 121 -4.87 -11.32 -1.07
C ARG A 121 -3.52 -10.96 -0.47
N TYR A 122 -3.21 -9.68 -0.45
CA TYR A 122 -2.01 -9.13 0.15
C TYR A 122 -2.35 -8.52 1.51
N LEU A 123 -1.71 -9.03 2.56
CA LEU A 123 -1.89 -8.52 3.91
C LEU A 123 -0.88 -7.41 4.21
N ILE A 124 -1.37 -6.28 4.64
CA ILE A 124 -0.58 -5.17 5.16
C ILE A 124 -0.20 -5.50 6.60
N ARG A 125 1.10 -5.52 6.87
CA ARG A 125 1.63 -5.96 8.17
C ARG A 125 2.06 -4.78 9.03
N ARG A 126 2.39 -5.08 10.29
CA ARG A 126 2.96 -4.15 11.28
C ARG A 126 2.03 -2.99 11.66
N GLY A 127 0.72 -3.17 11.53
CA GLY A 127 -0.26 -2.15 11.86
C GLY A 127 -0.31 -0.98 10.87
N ASN A 128 0.44 -1.02 9.75
CA ASN A 128 0.24 -0.10 8.64
C ASN A 128 -1.14 -0.35 8.01
N TYR A 129 -1.72 0.66 7.40
CA TYR A 129 -3.06 0.54 6.83
C TYR A 129 -3.30 1.51 5.67
N ILE A 130 -4.32 1.24 4.87
CA ILE A 130 -4.84 2.15 3.85
C ILE A 130 -5.66 3.22 4.58
N SER A 131 -5.15 4.44 4.61
CA SER A 131 -5.78 5.56 5.32
C SER A 131 -6.81 6.29 4.47
N ARG A 132 -6.58 6.39 3.16
CA ARG A 132 -7.43 7.14 2.25
C ARG A 132 -7.40 6.56 0.84
N LEU A 133 -8.57 6.56 0.18
CA LEU A 133 -8.72 6.35 -1.25
C LEU A 133 -9.33 7.61 -1.85
N TYR A 134 -8.82 8.04 -2.99
CA TYR A 134 -9.28 9.24 -3.70
C TYR A 134 -8.96 9.12 -5.19
N TRP A 135 -9.51 10.00 -5.98
CA TRP A 135 -9.13 10.12 -7.39
C TRP A 135 -8.81 11.57 -7.74
N LEU A 136 -8.09 11.78 -8.81
CA LEU A 136 -7.73 13.09 -9.32
C LEU A 136 -8.59 13.40 -10.56
N ASP A 137 -9.15 14.62 -10.62
CA ASP A 137 -9.80 15.11 -11.82
C ASP A 137 -8.79 15.52 -12.90
N SER A 138 -9.24 16.02 -14.04
CA SER A 138 -8.37 16.49 -15.14
C SER A 138 -7.47 17.65 -14.74
N ASP A 139 -7.83 18.41 -13.73
CA ASP A 139 -7.09 19.56 -13.22
C ASP A 139 -6.15 19.18 -12.08
N GLY A 140 -6.14 17.91 -11.68
CA GLY A 140 -5.28 17.37 -10.62
C GLY A 140 -5.84 17.58 -9.21
N ASN A 141 -7.12 17.95 -9.06
CA ASN A 141 -7.73 18.11 -7.75
C ASN A 141 -8.17 16.74 -7.19
N GLU A 142 -7.94 16.53 -5.89
CA GLU A 142 -8.33 15.30 -5.20
C GLU A 142 -9.86 15.27 -4.97
N LYS A 143 -10.48 14.16 -5.35
CA LYS A 143 -11.91 13.88 -5.19
C LYS A 143 -12.14 12.50 -4.53
N PRO A 144 -13.25 12.29 -3.81
CA PRO A 144 -14.17 13.33 -3.36
C PRO A 144 -13.51 14.27 -2.36
N ASP A 145 -14.06 15.48 -2.27
CA ASP A 145 -13.58 16.48 -1.31
C ASP A 145 -13.80 15.98 0.13
N LEU A 146 -12.85 16.27 1.02
CA LEU A 146 -12.98 15.95 2.44
C LEU A 146 -14.25 16.59 3.04
N PRO A 147 -14.97 15.93 3.96
CA PRO A 147 -14.62 14.68 4.65
C PRO A 147 -15.06 13.40 3.91
N ASN A 148 -15.68 13.50 2.77
CA ASN A 148 -16.12 12.34 2.00
C ASN A 148 -14.90 11.54 1.50
N LEU A 149 -14.97 10.22 1.58
CA LEU A 149 -13.91 9.32 1.18
C LEU A 149 -14.48 8.18 0.36
N LEU A 150 -13.69 7.66 -0.57
CA LEU A 150 -14.07 6.46 -1.30
C LEU A 150 -14.08 5.26 -0.35
N ASP A 151 -15.10 4.43 -0.46
CA ASP A 151 -15.20 3.18 0.28
C ASP A 151 -14.29 2.12 -0.33
N TYR A 152 -14.25 2.07 -1.66
CA TYR A 152 -13.37 1.19 -2.41
C TYR A 152 -12.98 1.79 -3.77
N ALA A 153 -11.91 1.26 -4.32
CA ALA A 153 -11.43 1.58 -5.67
C ALA A 153 -10.86 0.32 -6.32
N ASP A 154 -11.29 0.06 -7.55
CA ASP A 154 -10.75 -0.98 -8.42
C ASP A 154 -9.97 -0.34 -9.56
N ILE A 155 -8.81 -0.91 -9.82
CA ILE A 155 -7.93 -0.49 -10.91
C ILE A 155 -7.71 -1.70 -11.79
N THR A 156 -8.29 -1.67 -13.00
CA THR A 156 -8.24 -2.81 -13.93
C THR A 156 -7.52 -2.45 -15.22
N PHE A 157 -6.83 -3.42 -15.76
CA PHE A 157 -6.10 -3.33 -17.02
C PHE A 157 -6.62 -4.39 -17.98
N LEU A 158 -6.94 -3.98 -19.19
CA LEU A 158 -7.52 -4.83 -20.22
C LEU A 158 -6.83 -4.58 -21.56
N ARG A 159 -6.49 -5.65 -22.27
CA ARG A 159 -5.92 -5.56 -23.62
C ARG A 159 -6.85 -4.84 -24.61
N PRO A 160 -6.30 -4.20 -25.63
CA PRO A 160 -4.88 -4.13 -25.99
C PRO A 160 -4.10 -3.00 -25.32
N ASN A 161 -4.78 -2.13 -24.56
CA ASN A 161 -4.20 -0.90 -24.02
C ASN A 161 -3.65 -1.11 -22.60
N PRO A 162 -2.49 -0.50 -22.29
CA PRO A 162 -1.96 -0.49 -20.93
C PRO A 162 -2.72 0.47 -20.00
N ASP A 163 -3.75 1.14 -20.49
CA ASP A 163 -4.51 2.15 -19.77
C ASP A 163 -5.26 1.53 -18.59
N ALA A 164 -5.25 2.24 -17.48
CA ALA A 164 -6.00 1.85 -16.29
C ALA A 164 -7.48 2.22 -16.43
N ASN A 165 -8.35 1.28 -16.10
CA ASN A 165 -9.77 1.54 -15.93
C ASN A 165 -10.05 1.63 -14.42
N PHE A 166 -10.78 2.66 -14.02
CA PHE A 166 -11.12 2.92 -12.63
C PHE A 166 -12.60 2.66 -12.38
N TYR A 167 -12.88 1.93 -11.30
CA TYR A 167 -14.21 1.78 -10.75
C TYR A 167 -14.17 2.13 -9.27
N CYS A 168 -15.00 3.05 -8.82
CA CYS A 168 -14.95 3.56 -7.46
C CYS A 168 -16.32 3.43 -6.80
N GLY A 169 -16.29 3.16 -5.49
CA GLY A 169 -17.51 3.07 -4.68
C GLY A 169 -18.29 4.37 -4.59
N SER A 170 -19.21 4.42 -3.69
CA SER A 170 -20.28 5.39 -3.39
C SER A 170 -20.32 6.73 -4.15
N PHE A 171 -19.19 7.33 -4.49
CA PHE A 171 -19.09 8.63 -5.16
C PHE A 171 -18.71 8.53 -6.64
N GLY A 172 -18.41 7.32 -7.13
CA GLY A 172 -17.91 7.12 -8.49
C GLY A 172 -16.55 7.81 -8.73
N CYS A 173 -15.95 7.57 -9.90
CA CYS A 173 -14.73 8.25 -10.36
C CYS A 173 -14.78 8.52 -11.87
N THR A 174 -15.93 8.91 -12.37
CA THR A 174 -16.11 9.23 -13.79
C THR A 174 -15.24 10.42 -14.19
N GLY A 175 -14.39 10.24 -15.20
CA GLY A 175 -13.45 11.28 -15.64
C GLY A 175 -12.19 11.40 -14.79
N ALA A 176 -11.91 10.43 -13.92
CA ALA A 176 -10.67 10.41 -13.17
C ALA A 176 -9.44 10.34 -14.08
N SER A 177 -8.49 11.24 -13.88
CA SER A 177 -7.18 11.22 -14.52
C SER A 177 -6.22 10.27 -13.81
N ALA A 178 -6.44 10.03 -12.52
CA ALA A 178 -5.69 9.10 -11.69
C ALA A 178 -6.49 8.66 -10.46
N VAL A 179 -6.11 7.51 -9.88
CA VAL A 179 -6.56 7.07 -8.55
C VAL A 179 -5.39 7.08 -7.59
N GLY A 180 -5.60 7.61 -6.40
CA GLY A 180 -4.62 7.70 -5.33
C GLY A 180 -4.97 6.80 -4.14
N ILE A 181 -3.98 6.07 -3.65
CA ILE A 181 -4.04 5.24 -2.45
C ILE A 181 -3.07 5.85 -1.44
N GLU A 182 -3.57 6.31 -0.31
CA GLU A 182 -2.74 6.77 0.80
C GLU A 182 -2.60 5.65 1.83
N VAL A 183 -1.36 5.29 2.15
CA VAL A 183 -1.02 4.35 3.20
C VAL A 183 -0.38 5.08 4.37
N SER A 184 -0.71 4.65 5.58
CA SER A 184 -0.25 5.25 6.82
C SER A 184 0.47 4.23 7.69
N SER A 185 1.47 4.71 8.43
CA SER A 185 2.09 3.93 9.52
C SER A 185 1.09 3.71 10.66
N SER A 186 1.38 2.71 11.51
CA SER A 186 0.53 2.33 12.64
C SER A 186 0.27 3.48 13.64
N ASP A 187 1.18 4.44 13.72
CA ASP A 187 1.07 5.64 14.55
C ASP A 187 0.38 6.82 13.84
N GLY A 188 0.06 6.69 12.54
CA GLY A 188 -0.59 7.71 11.73
C GLY A 188 0.32 8.89 11.34
N ILE A 189 1.59 8.88 11.75
CA ILE A 189 2.51 10.03 11.57
C ILE A 189 3.10 10.06 10.16
N ILE A 190 3.49 8.89 9.64
CA ILE A 190 4.15 8.79 8.34
C ILE A 190 3.12 8.30 7.33
N LYS A 191 3.08 8.96 6.17
CA LYS A 191 2.15 8.65 5.10
C LYS A 191 2.87 8.60 3.76
N LYS A 192 2.41 7.73 2.88
CA LYS A 192 2.83 7.62 1.48
C LYS A 192 1.62 7.60 0.57
N LYS A 193 1.75 8.19 -0.59
CA LYS A 193 0.74 8.16 -1.66
C LYS A 193 1.24 7.32 -2.81
N ILE A 194 0.40 6.46 -3.32
CA ILE A 194 0.60 5.74 -4.56
C ILE A 194 -0.44 6.28 -5.54
N ILE A 195 -0.01 6.84 -6.65
CA ILE A 195 -0.88 7.45 -7.65
C ILE A 195 -0.76 6.62 -8.93
N ILE A 196 -1.89 6.14 -9.41
CA ILE A 196 -2.01 5.37 -10.63
C ILE A 196 -2.76 6.21 -11.66
N GLY A 197 -2.08 6.66 -12.69
CA GLY A 197 -2.64 7.44 -13.79
C GLY A 197 -3.49 6.59 -14.73
N ALA A 198 -4.46 7.24 -15.40
CA ALA A 198 -5.28 6.58 -16.43
C ALA A 198 -4.42 5.98 -17.56
N THR A 199 -3.24 6.53 -17.85
CA THR A 199 -2.27 5.97 -18.80
C THR A 199 -1.56 4.71 -18.30
N GLY A 200 -1.85 4.25 -17.06
CA GLY A 200 -1.17 3.13 -16.42
C GLY A 200 0.17 3.48 -15.76
N GLN A 201 0.54 4.76 -15.70
CA GLN A 201 1.73 5.19 -14.97
C GLN A 201 1.51 5.09 -13.46
N ILE A 202 2.51 4.60 -12.73
CA ILE A 202 2.46 4.44 -11.28
C ILE A 202 3.56 5.31 -10.66
N SER A 203 3.21 6.14 -9.68
CA SER A 203 4.15 6.93 -8.88
C SER A 203 3.96 6.68 -7.38
N VAL A 204 5.05 6.80 -6.62
CA VAL A 204 5.07 6.69 -5.17
C VAL A 204 5.64 7.99 -4.60
N GLU A 205 4.88 8.66 -3.75
CA GLU A 205 5.19 9.97 -3.21
C GLU A 205 5.14 9.98 -1.68
N SER A 206 5.93 10.86 -1.07
CA SER A 206 5.82 11.14 0.36
C SER A 206 4.79 12.22 0.60
N VAL A 207 3.90 12.02 1.57
CA VAL A 207 3.02 13.09 2.06
C VAL A 207 3.83 13.95 3.02
N GLN A 208 3.96 15.21 2.71
CA GLN A 208 4.61 16.22 3.58
C GLN A 208 3.66 16.66 4.68
#